data_40d3bf919ff2afed03b5d1105122be16
#
_entry.id   40d3bf919ff2afed03b5d1105122be16
#
_cell.length_a   1.000
_cell.length_b   1.000
_cell.length_c   1.000
_cell.angle_alpha   90.00
_cell.angle_beta   90.00
_cell.angle_gamma   90.00
#
_symmetry.space_group_name_H-M   'P 1'
#
loop_
_entity.id
_entity.type
_entity.pdbx_description
1 polymer ?
#
loop_
_entity_poly.entity_id
_entity_poly.type
_entity_poly.pdbx_seq_one_letter_code
_entity_poly.pdbx_strand_id
1 'polypeptide(L)'
;GNINFFGAFAGINSKEFTYDFQPHGSIKGTKVSSPKMFLGYFDDWRDGMETYGDANKRNNGKLSWGSGSIFGFSSWNAHQDKVTLENMKNASDEMATLNAGGFCDENGITWVNIDSYYDNLIDNSKEDPYTELKEYVEYAHNKGLKVGLYNARHVLWDNDMQGWGVRDSAITDEYGNPVALAKTDSTYGVVKNSIPIDPTSDHFKNDVKNFMSTYTGIGFDYLKIDFLNFCTLEGNYADSSITTGMQAYNALCKEFTKYIDPEKFFLNYSIAPLFPSQYAHSRRLSCDIGTEKSNSLEKAKYMLNALQYGWWQDGNLYEYTDPDQISFYVPTLLGFDTDTARGKYTSGVIAGGVMLLSNDFSSDKAKSGVESVAMNERINDVVRIGKAFRPTKATS
;
A
#
# COMPACT_ATOMS: atom_id res chain seq x y z
N GLY A 1 -24.04 5.09 20.87
CA GLY A 1 -24.46 3.70 21.05
C GLY A 1 -23.93 3.17 22.37
N ASN A 2 -24.70 2.35 23.06
CA ASN A 2 -24.26 1.70 24.28
C ASN A 2 -23.29 0.57 23.91
N ILE A 3 -22.12 0.52 24.54
CA ILE A 3 -21.24 -0.64 24.46
C ILE A 3 -21.84 -1.71 25.37
N ASN A 4 -22.45 -2.73 24.77
CA ASN A 4 -23.06 -3.83 25.51
C ASN A 4 -22.08 -4.96 25.86
N PHE A 5 -20.91 -4.96 25.21
CA PHE A 5 -19.89 -5.97 25.44
C PHE A 5 -18.50 -5.36 25.21
N PHE A 6 -17.62 -5.65 26.13
CA PHE A 6 -16.19 -5.38 26.00
C PHE A 6 -15.45 -6.67 26.32
N GLY A 7 -14.63 -7.12 25.39
CA GLY A 7 -13.84 -8.34 25.56
C GLY A 7 -12.45 -8.16 25.00
N ALA A 8 -11.47 -8.69 25.72
CA ALA A 8 -10.11 -8.85 25.23
C ALA A 8 -9.78 -10.33 25.26
N PHE A 9 -9.42 -10.89 24.12
CA PHE A 9 -9.08 -12.28 23.97
C PHE A 9 -7.57 -12.39 23.77
N ALA A 10 -6.87 -12.89 24.76
CA ALA A 10 -5.45 -13.17 24.68
C ALA A 10 -5.21 -14.68 24.88
N GLY A 11 -4.47 -15.28 23.98
CA GLY A 11 -4.16 -16.72 24.05
C GLY A 11 -5.29 -17.65 23.63
N ILE A 12 -6.27 -17.15 22.85
CA ILE A 12 -7.36 -17.96 22.30
C ILE A 12 -6.98 -18.42 20.89
N ASN A 13 -7.01 -19.71 20.69
CA ASN A 13 -6.83 -20.37 19.41
C ASN A 13 -8.20 -20.90 18.93
N SER A 14 -9.08 -20.02 18.50
CA SER A 14 -10.45 -20.38 18.11
C SER A 14 -11.00 -19.45 17.03
N LYS A 15 -11.49 -20.03 15.94
CA LYS A 15 -12.17 -19.33 14.85
C LYS A 15 -13.48 -18.65 15.30
N GLU A 16 -14.12 -19.15 16.34
CA GLU A 16 -15.40 -18.63 16.84
C GLU A 16 -15.30 -17.21 17.37
N PHE A 17 -14.11 -16.82 17.87
CA PHE A 17 -13.87 -15.51 18.46
C PHE A 17 -13.22 -14.50 17.54
N THR A 18 -12.52 -14.97 16.51
CA THR A 18 -11.70 -14.11 15.64
C THR A 18 -12.36 -13.82 14.31
N TYR A 19 -13.40 -14.59 13.96
CA TYR A 19 -14.10 -14.53 12.67
C TYR A 19 -13.18 -14.69 11.45
N ASP A 20 -11.94 -15.09 11.64
CA ASP A 20 -11.06 -15.51 10.57
C ASP A 20 -11.02 -17.04 10.47
N PHE A 21 -10.59 -17.54 9.34
CA PHE A 21 -10.59 -18.97 9.04
C PHE A 21 -9.29 -19.67 9.48
N GLN A 22 -8.39 -18.92 10.09
CA GLN A 22 -7.13 -19.45 10.59
C GLN A 22 -7.09 -19.44 12.11
N PRO A 23 -6.59 -20.49 12.77
CA PRO A 23 -6.33 -20.45 14.18
C PRO A 23 -5.19 -19.48 14.48
N HIS A 24 -5.37 -18.64 15.48
CA HIS A 24 -4.28 -17.77 15.95
C HIS A 24 -3.27 -18.58 16.75
N GLY A 25 -1.99 -18.23 16.63
CA GLY A 25 -0.91 -18.80 17.41
C GLY A 25 -1.00 -18.47 18.89
N SER A 26 -0.08 -19.00 19.68
CA SER A 26 -0.05 -18.81 21.12
C SER A 26 1.32 -18.38 21.61
N ILE A 27 1.34 -17.52 22.62
CA ILE A 27 2.55 -17.17 23.36
C ILE A 27 2.60 -18.03 24.62
N LYS A 28 3.70 -18.77 24.79
CA LYS A 28 3.91 -19.65 25.95
C LYS A 28 5.12 -19.19 26.76
N GLY A 29 5.01 -19.25 28.09
CA GLY A 29 6.11 -18.92 28.98
C GLY A 29 5.70 -18.96 30.44
N THR A 30 6.68 -18.94 31.34
CA THR A 30 6.45 -18.85 32.80
C THR A 30 5.95 -17.47 33.22
N LYS A 31 6.20 -16.45 32.37
CA LYS A 31 5.67 -15.09 32.48
C LYS A 31 5.29 -14.62 31.10
N VAL A 32 4.03 -14.28 30.91
CA VAL A 32 3.48 -13.79 29.66
C VAL A 32 2.86 -12.42 29.91
N SER A 33 3.11 -11.48 29.04
CA SER A 33 2.48 -10.14 29.06
C SER A 33 1.48 -10.02 27.93
N SER A 34 0.27 -9.51 28.21
CA SER A 34 -0.69 -9.12 27.20
C SER A 34 -0.19 -7.90 26.43
N PRO A 35 -0.70 -7.66 25.21
CA PRO A 35 -0.57 -6.36 24.57
C PRO A 35 -1.10 -5.24 25.47
N LYS A 36 -0.61 -4.02 25.27
CA LYS A 36 -1.16 -2.84 25.96
C LYS A 36 -2.60 -2.62 25.49
N MET A 37 -3.47 -2.30 26.46
CA MET A 37 -4.88 -2.04 26.19
C MET A 37 -5.15 -0.56 26.35
N PHE A 38 -5.85 0.04 25.40
CA PHE A 38 -6.38 1.39 25.49
C PHE A 38 -7.83 1.32 25.96
N LEU A 39 -8.14 2.08 27.00
CA LEU A 39 -9.50 2.22 27.52
C LEU A 39 -9.78 3.70 27.75
N GLY A 40 -10.90 4.17 27.25
CA GLY A 40 -11.33 5.57 27.43
C GLY A 40 -12.84 5.73 27.31
N TYR A 41 -13.36 6.80 27.87
CA TYR A 41 -14.72 7.28 27.66
C TYR A 41 -14.66 8.67 27.02
N PHE A 42 -15.46 8.88 25.97
CA PHE A 42 -15.48 10.12 25.20
C PHE A 42 -16.91 10.49 24.85
N ASP A 43 -17.26 11.74 24.94
CA ASP A 43 -18.55 12.27 24.51
C ASP A 43 -18.72 12.20 22.99
N ASP A 44 -17.61 12.34 22.26
CA ASP A 44 -17.54 12.13 20.82
C ASP A 44 -16.59 10.96 20.51
N TRP A 45 -17.10 9.91 19.89
CA TRP A 45 -16.32 8.74 19.52
C TRP A 45 -15.12 9.09 18.60
N ARG A 46 -15.24 10.17 17.83
CA ARG A 46 -14.18 10.62 16.92
C ARG A 46 -12.97 11.12 17.69
N ASP A 47 -13.19 11.85 18.80
CA ASP A 47 -12.12 12.26 19.71
C ASP A 47 -11.46 11.04 20.36
N GLY A 48 -12.25 10.01 20.64
CA GLY A 48 -11.76 8.72 21.13
C GLY A 48 -10.83 8.03 20.15
N MET A 49 -11.19 8.00 18.87
CA MET A 49 -10.36 7.40 17.81
C MET A 49 -9.08 8.18 17.57
N GLU A 50 -9.13 9.50 17.53
CA GLU A 50 -7.94 10.35 17.41
C GLU A 50 -7.00 10.19 18.63
N THR A 51 -7.58 10.13 19.84
CA THR A 51 -6.80 9.84 21.06
C THR A 51 -6.17 8.47 21.05
N TYR A 52 -6.86 7.47 20.53
CA TYR A 52 -6.32 6.12 20.33
C TYR A 52 -5.17 6.11 19.33
N GLY A 53 -5.32 6.82 18.21
CA GLY A 53 -4.25 6.98 17.21
C GLY A 53 -3.01 7.64 17.81
N ASP A 54 -3.18 8.72 18.54
CA ASP A 54 -2.10 9.44 19.21
C ASP A 54 -1.44 8.57 20.30
N ALA A 55 -2.21 7.79 21.06
CA ALA A 55 -1.66 6.85 22.04
C ALA A 55 -0.78 5.78 21.39
N ASN A 56 -1.19 5.26 20.22
CA ASN A 56 -0.36 4.33 19.44
C ASN A 56 0.93 5.01 18.96
N LYS A 57 0.83 6.21 18.40
CA LYS A 57 2.01 7.00 17.98
C LYS A 57 3.01 7.19 19.12
N ARG A 58 2.55 7.59 20.31
CA ARG A 58 3.41 7.75 21.48
C ARG A 58 4.03 6.44 21.95
N ASN A 59 3.34 5.33 21.80
CA ASN A 59 3.79 4.03 22.29
C ASN A 59 4.73 3.30 21.35
N ASN A 60 4.47 3.35 20.05
CA ASN A 60 5.16 2.55 19.02
C ASN A 60 6.02 3.40 18.08
N GLY A 61 5.80 4.72 18.07
CA GLY A 61 6.35 5.61 17.07
C GLY A 61 5.52 5.62 15.78
N LYS A 62 5.93 6.48 14.87
CA LYS A 62 5.47 6.58 13.48
C LYS A 62 6.72 6.77 12.62
N LEU A 63 6.75 6.19 11.44
CA LEU A 63 7.86 6.44 10.51
C LEU A 63 7.82 7.92 10.10
N SER A 64 8.95 8.62 10.23
CA SER A 64 9.04 10.02 9.85
C SER A 64 9.20 10.17 8.34
N TRP A 65 8.64 11.26 7.81
CA TRP A 65 8.74 11.61 6.40
C TRP A 65 9.25 13.03 6.24
N GLY A 66 10.27 13.21 5.42
CA GLY A 66 10.98 14.48 5.26
C GLY A 66 10.49 15.35 4.11
N SER A 67 9.40 14.96 3.42
CA SER A 67 8.85 15.69 2.27
C SER A 67 7.34 15.90 2.41
N GLY A 68 6.72 16.47 1.37
CA GLY A 68 5.29 16.75 1.33
C GLY A 68 4.42 15.57 0.93
N SER A 69 3.16 15.88 0.64
CA SER A 69 2.17 14.95 0.13
C SER A 69 2.60 14.30 -1.19
N ILE A 70 2.13 13.11 -1.45
CA ILE A 70 2.49 12.36 -2.65
C ILE A 70 1.52 12.70 -3.79
N PHE A 71 1.99 13.45 -4.76
CA PHE A 71 1.31 13.67 -6.03
C PHE A 71 2.00 12.85 -7.11
N GLY A 72 1.27 12.07 -7.89
CA GLY A 72 1.96 11.26 -8.88
C GLY A 72 1.06 10.39 -9.75
N PHE A 73 1.71 9.42 -10.36
CA PHE A 73 1.15 8.42 -11.23
C PHE A 73 1.49 7.02 -10.73
N SER A 74 0.59 6.06 -10.95
CA SER A 74 0.87 4.63 -10.80
C SER A 74 0.36 3.86 -12.00
N SER A 75 1.15 2.92 -12.51
CA SER A 75 0.92 2.30 -13.81
C SER A 75 -0.21 1.25 -13.84
N TRP A 76 -0.69 0.76 -12.68
CA TRP A 76 -1.55 -0.43 -12.66
C TRP A 76 -2.85 -0.27 -13.47
N ASN A 77 -3.68 0.73 -13.16
CA ASN A 77 -4.95 0.89 -13.90
C ASN A 77 -4.76 1.37 -15.33
N ALA A 78 -3.63 2.02 -15.62
CA ALA A 78 -3.32 2.52 -16.95
C ALA A 78 -2.83 1.41 -17.90
N HIS A 79 -1.96 0.54 -17.40
CA HIS A 79 -1.18 -0.37 -18.27
C HIS A 79 -1.26 -1.84 -17.87
N GLN A 80 -1.54 -2.16 -16.59
CA GLN A 80 -1.57 -3.54 -16.06
C GLN A 80 -0.30 -4.33 -16.45
N ASP A 81 -0.48 -5.48 -17.14
CA ASP A 81 0.59 -6.34 -17.64
C ASP A 81 1.33 -5.81 -18.88
N LYS A 82 0.94 -4.62 -19.37
CA LYS A 82 1.49 -3.99 -20.59
C LYS A 82 2.42 -2.83 -20.31
N VAL A 83 3.10 -2.87 -19.17
CA VAL A 83 4.14 -1.87 -18.85
C VAL A 83 5.27 -1.96 -19.87
N THR A 84 5.65 -0.82 -20.45
CA THR A 84 6.78 -0.67 -21.38
C THR A 84 7.55 0.61 -21.05
N LEU A 85 8.80 0.68 -21.49
CA LEU A 85 9.62 1.90 -21.34
C LEU A 85 8.94 3.12 -21.96
N GLU A 86 8.30 2.95 -23.14
CA GLU A 86 7.62 4.02 -23.87
C GLU A 86 6.42 4.56 -23.08
N ASN A 87 5.53 3.68 -22.59
CA ASN A 87 4.34 4.16 -21.88
C ASN A 87 4.69 4.80 -20.52
N MET A 88 5.75 4.35 -19.87
CA MET A 88 6.25 4.97 -18.66
C MET A 88 6.92 6.33 -18.91
N LYS A 89 7.61 6.51 -20.05
CA LYS A 89 8.10 7.82 -20.48
C LYS A 89 6.95 8.78 -20.80
N ASN A 90 5.91 8.33 -21.49
CA ASN A 90 4.72 9.12 -21.75
C ASN A 90 4.04 9.57 -20.45
N ALA A 91 3.93 8.69 -19.47
CA ALA A 91 3.40 9.03 -18.15
C ALA A 91 4.29 10.07 -17.44
N SER A 92 5.62 9.96 -17.56
CA SER A 92 6.56 10.92 -16.97
C SER A 92 6.45 12.30 -17.65
N ASP A 93 6.25 12.34 -18.96
CA ASP A 93 6.04 13.60 -19.70
C ASP A 93 4.77 14.31 -19.22
N GLU A 94 3.71 13.55 -19.05
CA GLU A 94 2.45 14.10 -18.55
C GLU A 94 2.56 14.55 -17.09
N MET A 95 3.23 13.75 -16.24
CA MET A 95 3.45 14.17 -14.85
C MET A 95 4.29 15.43 -14.73
N ALA A 96 5.27 15.65 -15.60
CA ALA A 96 6.03 16.91 -15.66
C ALA A 96 5.13 18.09 -16.11
N THR A 97 4.21 17.87 -17.03
CA THR A 97 3.22 18.86 -17.46
C THR A 97 2.25 19.22 -16.32
N LEU A 98 1.72 18.20 -15.64
CA LEU A 98 0.83 18.40 -14.49
C LEU A 98 1.53 19.08 -13.32
N ASN A 99 2.81 18.74 -13.07
CA ASN A 99 3.64 19.40 -12.07
C ASN A 99 3.74 20.91 -12.33
N ALA A 100 4.07 21.29 -13.56
CA ALA A 100 4.12 22.70 -13.97
C ALA A 100 2.75 23.40 -13.85
N GLY A 101 1.65 22.65 -13.89
CA GLY A 101 0.28 23.10 -13.66
C GLY A 101 -0.17 23.07 -12.19
N GLY A 102 0.75 22.79 -11.24
CA GLY A 102 0.47 22.78 -9.81
C GLY A 102 0.03 21.42 -9.21
N PHE A 103 0.15 20.32 -9.97
CA PHE A 103 -0.04 18.97 -9.44
C PHE A 103 1.28 18.45 -8.85
N CYS A 104 1.65 18.99 -7.70
CA CYS A 104 2.89 18.67 -6.97
C CYS A 104 2.71 18.98 -5.48
N ASP A 105 3.65 18.50 -4.66
CA ASP A 105 3.71 18.87 -3.25
C ASP A 105 4.19 20.34 -3.09
N GLU A 106 4.34 20.77 -1.83
CA GLU A 106 4.82 22.13 -1.49
C GLU A 106 6.27 22.40 -1.93
N ASN A 107 7.04 21.35 -2.25
CA ASN A 107 8.42 21.43 -2.73
C ASN A 107 8.52 21.31 -4.24
N GLY A 108 7.39 21.24 -4.96
CA GLY A 108 7.33 21.06 -6.40
C GLY A 108 7.64 19.63 -6.86
N ILE A 109 7.48 18.63 -5.98
CA ILE A 109 7.81 17.23 -6.28
C ILE A 109 6.56 16.49 -6.76
N THR A 110 6.74 15.71 -7.83
CA THR A 110 5.75 14.77 -8.36
C THR A 110 6.41 13.40 -8.60
N TRP A 111 5.62 12.34 -8.48
CA TRP A 111 6.09 10.96 -8.47
C TRP A 111 5.57 10.17 -9.67
N VAL A 112 6.35 9.20 -10.12
CA VAL A 112 5.94 8.20 -11.11
C VAL A 112 6.25 6.81 -10.56
N ASN A 113 5.23 6.02 -10.28
CA ASN A 113 5.37 4.67 -9.75
C ASN A 113 5.13 3.63 -10.84
N ILE A 114 6.09 2.73 -11.05
CA ILE A 114 5.86 1.50 -11.78
C ILE A 114 5.27 0.49 -10.79
N ASP A 115 4.02 0.12 -11.01
CA ASP A 115 3.32 -0.89 -10.23
C ASP A 115 3.77 -2.31 -10.65
N SER A 116 3.01 -3.33 -10.40
CA SER A 116 3.28 -4.70 -10.87
C SER A 116 3.67 -4.73 -12.36
N TYR A 117 4.38 -5.77 -12.78
CA TYR A 117 4.95 -5.92 -14.13
C TYR A 117 6.07 -4.93 -14.50
N TYR A 118 6.72 -4.31 -13.52
CA TYR A 118 7.97 -3.57 -13.76
C TYR A 118 9.09 -4.46 -14.32
N ASP A 119 9.00 -5.76 -14.11
CA ASP A 119 9.89 -6.81 -14.62
C ASP A 119 9.82 -6.95 -16.15
N ASN A 120 8.80 -6.43 -16.81
CA ASN A 120 8.79 -6.27 -18.28
C ASN A 120 9.96 -5.38 -18.78
N LEU A 121 10.54 -4.54 -17.91
CA LEU A 121 11.70 -3.70 -18.19
C LEU A 121 13.04 -4.34 -17.74
N ILE A 122 13.01 -5.64 -17.43
CA ILE A 122 14.18 -6.43 -17.05
C ILE A 122 14.47 -7.44 -18.15
N ASP A 123 15.65 -7.37 -18.76
CA ASP A 123 16.07 -8.28 -19.80
C ASP A 123 17.27 -9.12 -19.34
N ASN A 124 16.99 -10.31 -18.84
CA ASN A 124 18.00 -11.24 -18.33
C ASN A 124 18.94 -11.78 -19.42
N SER A 125 18.74 -11.46 -20.68
CA SER A 125 19.65 -11.82 -21.78
C SER A 125 20.79 -10.82 -21.96
N LYS A 126 20.67 -9.62 -21.35
CA LYS A 126 21.68 -8.55 -21.41
C LYS A 126 22.76 -8.72 -20.34
N GLU A 127 23.94 -8.17 -20.58
CA GLU A 127 25.02 -8.08 -19.57
C GLU A 127 24.54 -7.34 -18.31
N ASP A 128 23.80 -6.25 -18.50
CA ASP A 128 23.08 -5.56 -17.42
C ASP A 128 21.57 -5.73 -17.64
N PRO A 129 20.91 -6.62 -16.88
CA PRO A 129 19.48 -6.86 -17.02
C PRO A 129 18.60 -5.63 -16.77
N TYR A 130 19.09 -4.66 -16.01
CA TYR A 130 18.34 -3.49 -15.57
C TYR A 130 18.52 -2.27 -16.49
N THR A 131 19.07 -2.43 -17.68
CA THR A 131 19.37 -1.32 -18.60
C THR A 131 18.15 -0.41 -18.84
N GLU A 132 16.97 -0.99 -19.14
CA GLU A 132 15.77 -0.20 -19.41
C GLU A 132 15.19 0.47 -18.15
N LEU A 133 15.28 -0.17 -16.99
CA LEU A 133 14.89 0.45 -15.72
C LEU A 133 15.79 1.62 -15.36
N LYS A 134 17.10 1.50 -15.56
CA LYS A 134 18.06 2.60 -15.36
C LYS A 134 17.78 3.76 -16.30
N GLU A 135 17.56 3.46 -17.58
CA GLU A 135 17.18 4.47 -18.59
C GLU A 135 15.88 5.20 -18.18
N TYR A 136 14.90 4.46 -17.70
CA TYR A 136 13.65 5.05 -17.24
C TYR A 136 13.83 5.96 -16.02
N VAL A 137 14.54 5.49 -15.00
CA VAL A 137 14.81 6.26 -13.78
C VAL A 137 15.55 7.56 -14.09
N GLU A 138 16.61 7.47 -14.92
CA GLU A 138 17.33 8.65 -15.37
C GLU A 138 16.43 9.62 -16.15
N TYR A 139 15.60 9.10 -17.04
CA TYR A 139 14.64 9.90 -17.81
C TYR A 139 13.66 10.67 -16.90
N ALA A 140 13.08 10.02 -15.90
CA ALA A 140 12.15 10.64 -14.97
C ALA A 140 12.86 11.66 -14.05
N HIS A 141 14.03 11.31 -13.51
CA HIS A 141 14.82 12.23 -12.68
C HIS A 141 15.25 13.48 -13.45
N ASN A 142 15.62 13.36 -14.72
CA ASN A 142 15.96 14.52 -15.58
C ASN A 142 14.79 15.46 -15.80
N LYS A 143 13.54 15.02 -15.53
CA LYS A 143 12.34 15.84 -15.52
C LYS A 143 11.96 16.38 -14.13
N GLY A 144 12.78 16.12 -13.13
CA GLY A 144 12.52 16.52 -11.74
C GLY A 144 11.51 15.64 -11.01
N LEU A 145 11.19 14.47 -11.55
CA LEU A 145 10.24 13.53 -10.94
C LEU A 145 10.97 12.56 -10.01
N LYS A 146 10.26 12.06 -9.00
CA LYS A 146 10.67 10.94 -8.17
C LYS A 146 10.10 9.64 -8.71
N VAL A 147 10.81 8.51 -8.50
CA VAL A 147 10.43 7.23 -9.12
C VAL A 147 10.12 6.18 -8.07
N GLY A 148 8.99 5.49 -8.26
CA GLY A 148 8.52 4.42 -7.39
C GLY A 148 8.49 3.06 -8.07
N LEU A 149 8.49 2.02 -7.24
CA LEU A 149 8.44 0.63 -7.64
C LEU A 149 7.40 -0.14 -6.79
N TYR A 150 7.11 -1.37 -7.21
CA TYR A 150 6.18 -2.31 -6.57
C TYR A 150 6.93 -3.53 -6.03
N ASN A 151 6.41 -4.13 -4.94
CA ASN A 151 6.89 -5.39 -4.41
C ASN A 151 5.74 -6.24 -3.86
N ALA A 152 5.71 -7.53 -4.21
CA ALA A 152 4.88 -8.58 -3.61
C ALA A 152 5.65 -9.92 -3.57
N ARG A 153 6.97 -9.89 -3.48
CA ARG A 153 7.86 -11.06 -3.56
C ARG A 153 7.81 -11.96 -2.32
N HIS A 154 7.15 -11.52 -1.25
CA HIS A 154 6.88 -12.33 -0.06
C HIS A 154 5.72 -13.33 -0.25
N VAL A 155 5.15 -13.38 -1.46
CA VAL A 155 4.12 -14.34 -1.86
C VAL A 155 4.59 -15.09 -3.11
N LEU A 156 4.56 -16.42 -3.07
CA LEU A 156 4.70 -17.26 -4.24
C LEU A 156 3.34 -17.42 -4.92
N TRP A 157 3.25 -16.95 -6.12
CA TRP A 157 2.03 -17.03 -6.93
C TRP A 157 1.93 -18.40 -7.62
N ASP A 158 0.73 -18.83 -7.98
CA ASP A 158 0.42 -20.17 -8.54
C ASP A 158 1.32 -20.58 -9.73
N ASN A 159 1.73 -19.61 -10.55
CA ASN A 159 2.58 -19.84 -11.72
C ASN A 159 4.07 -19.99 -11.38
N ASP A 160 4.50 -19.52 -10.23
CA ASP A 160 5.91 -19.49 -9.82
C ASP A 160 6.33 -20.76 -9.08
N MET A 161 5.38 -21.64 -8.77
CA MET A 161 5.61 -22.80 -7.89
C MET A 161 6.48 -23.89 -8.50
N GLN A 162 6.77 -23.85 -9.79
CA GLN A 162 7.50 -24.92 -10.48
C GLN A 162 9.04 -24.75 -10.54
N GLY A 163 9.57 -23.59 -10.20
CA GLY A 163 10.99 -23.26 -10.44
C GLY A 163 11.82 -22.85 -9.23
N TRP A 164 11.24 -22.64 -8.08
CA TRP A 164 11.94 -22.01 -6.95
C TRP A 164 12.17 -23.03 -5.84
N GLY A 165 13.41 -23.20 -5.41
CA GLY A 165 13.80 -23.89 -4.16
C GLY A 165 13.27 -23.19 -2.90
N VAL A 166 12.20 -22.43 -3.03
CA VAL A 166 11.62 -21.51 -2.06
C VAL A 166 10.55 -22.21 -1.20
N ARG A 167 10.09 -23.40 -1.59
CA ARG A 167 9.16 -24.18 -0.74
C ARG A 167 9.72 -24.43 0.67
N ASP A 168 11.03 -24.59 0.77
CA ASP A 168 11.74 -24.78 2.04
C ASP A 168 11.77 -23.52 2.91
N SER A 169 11.38 -22.39 2.36
CA SER A 169 11.32 -21.10 3.05
C SER A 169 9.88 -20.58 3.23
N ALA A 170 8.87 -21.39 2.95
CA ALA A 170 7.47 -21.05 3.17
C ALA A 170 7.11 -21.18 4.66
N ILE A 171 6.07 -20.44 5.07
CA ILE A 171 5.40 -20.72 6.35
C ILE A 171 4.79 -22.13 6.26
N THR A 172 5.00 -22.97 7.28
CA THR A 172 4.54 -24.38 7.27
C THR A 172 3.48 -24.65 8.32
N ASP A 173 2.65 -25.67 8.07
CA ASP A 173 1.72 -26.22 9.03
C ASP A 173 2.44 -27.15 10.06
N GLU A 174 1.69 -27.77 10.96
CA GLU A 174 2.22 -28.69 11.97
C GLU A 174 2.83 -29.98 11.38
N TYR A 175 2.55 -30.29 10.12
CA TYR A 175 3.09 -31.44 9.38
C TYR A 175 4.28 -31.07 8.50
N GLY A 176 4.68 -29.77 8.47
CA GLY A 176 5.77 -29.28 7.64
C GLY A 176 5.39 -29.00 6.20
N ASN A 177 4.09 -28.99 5.86
CA ASN A 177 3.64 -28.58 4.53
C ASN A 177 3.51 -27.06 4.44
N PRO A 178 3.82 -26.45 3.28
CA PRO A 178 3.57 -25.03 3.09
C PRO A 178 2.11 -24.66 3.34
N VAL A 179 1.88 -23.63 4.13
CA VAL A 179 0.55 -23.06 4.32
C VAL A 179 0.16 -22.35 3.03
N ALA A 180 -0.92 -22.82 2.41
CA ALA A 180 -1.46 -22.19 1.22
C ALA A 180 -2.84 -21.61 1.53
N LEU A 181 -3.14 -20.44 0.99
CA LEU A 181 -4.50 -19.93 1.05
C LEU A 181 -5.39 -20.79 0.16
N ALA A 182 -6.42 -21.37 0.80
CA ALA A 182 -7.29 -22.34 0.15
C ALA A 182 -8.04 -21.71 -1.03
N LYS A 183 -8.23 -22.52 -2.06
CA LYS A 183 -8.89 -22.20 -3.35
C LYS A 183 -10.31 -21.61 -3.23
N THR A 184 -10.94 -21.72 -2.07
CA THR A 184 -12.37 -21.46 -1.87
C THR A 184 -12.68 -20.16 -1.16
N ASP A 185 -11.69 -19.42 -0.70
CA ASP A 185 -11.93 -18.18 0.03
C ASP A 185 -11.96 -16.97 -0.90
N SER A 186 -13.12 -16.80 -1.57
CA SER A 186 -13.42 -15.62 -2.39
C SER A 186 -13.52 -14.32 -1.55
N THR A 187 -13.54 -14.44 -0.23
CA THR A 187 -13.75 -13.31 0.68
C THR A 187 -12.56 -12.35 0.71
N TYR A 188 -11.36 -12.84 0.39
CA TYR A 188 -10.13 -12.05 0.48
C TYR A 188 -9.50 -11.67 -0.88
N GLY A 189 -10.18 -11.92 -1.98
CA GLY A 189 -9.66 -11.60 -3.33
C GLY A 189 -8.37 -12.35 -3.68
N VAL A 190 -8.18 -13.51 -3.12
CA VAL A 190 -6.92 -14.25 -3.16
C VAL A 190 -6.74 -15.00 -4.46
N VAL A 191 -5.59 -14.83 -5.08
CA VAL A 191 -5.13 -15.70 -6.17
C VAL A 191 -4.94 -17.11 -5.63
N LYS A 192 -5.54 -18.09 -6.29
CA LYS A 192 -5.54 -19.49 -5.89
C LYS A 192 -4.11 -20.02 -5.72
N ASN A 193 -3.89 -20.81 -4.66
CA ASN A 193 -2.64 -21.50 -4.36
C ASN A 193 -1.44 -20.59 -4.08
N SER A 194 -1.65 -19.37 -3.61
CA SER A 194 -0.55 -18.51 -3.19
C SER A 194 0.03 -18.98 -1.85
N ILE A 195 1.34 -19.04 -1.77
CA ILE A 195 2.08 -19.49 -0.60
C ILE A 195 2.87 -18.31 -0.02
N PRO A 196 2.64 -17.90 1.22
CA PRO A 196 3.47 -16.89 1.88
C PRO A 196 4.85 -17.44 2.20
N ILE A 197 5.87 -16.64 1.93
CA ILE A 197 7.24 -16.91 2.36
C ILE A 197 7.35 -16.55 3.85
N ASP A 198 8.08 -17.35 4.59
CA ASP A 198 8.38 -17.09 5.99
C ASP A 198 9.28 -15.84 6.12
N PRO A 199 8.77 -14.75 6.73
CA PRO A 199 9.54 -13.51 6.87
C PRO A 199 10.76 -13.64 7.79
N THR A 200 10.85 -14.71 8.56
CA THR A 200 11.96 -14.95 9.47
C THR A 200 13.08 -15.79 8.85
N SER A 201 12.83 -16.37 7.68
CA SER A 201 13.80 -17.16 6.94
C SER A 201 14.98 -16.33 6.43
N ASP A 202 16.15 -16.94 6.32
CA ASP A 202 17.32 -16.29 5.72
C ASP A 202 17.12 -16.00 4.24
N HIS A 203 16.33 -16.84 3.55
CA HIS A 203 15.96 -16.60 2.16
C HIS A 203 15.23 -15.28 2.02
N PHE A 204 14.17 -15.04 2.78
CA PHE A 204 13.40 -13.79 2.74
C PHE A 204 14.28 -12.58 3.06
N LYS A 205 15.08 -12.65 4.13
CA LYS A 205 15.98 -11.56 4.53
C LYS A 205 17.00 -11.22 3.43
N ASN A 206 17.56 -12.24 2.79
CA ASN A 206 18.50 -12.04 1.67
C ASN A 206 17.79 -11.49 0.42
N ASP A 207 16.58 -11.96 0.11
CA ASP A 207 15.81 -11.45 -1.02
C ASP A 207 15.46 -9.96 -0.82
N VAL A 208 14.96 -9.57 0.34
CA VAL A 208 14.68 -8.17 0.67
C VAL A 208 15.95 -7.31 0.59
N LYS A 209 17.06 -7.79 1.16
CA LYS A 209 18.35 -7.09 1.09
C LYS A 209 18.79 -6.85 -0.36
N ASN A 210 18.75 -7.89 -1.17
CA ASN A 210 19.16 -7.81 -2.58
C ASN A 210 18.22 -6.90 -3.38
N PHE A 211 16.92 -7.06 -3.20
CA PHE A 211 15.93 -6.21 -3.82
C PHE A 211 16.16 -4.74 -3.45
N MET A 212 16.19 -4.40 -2.18
CA MET A 212 16.35 -3.03 -1.73
C MET A 212 17.67 -2.44 -2.21
N SER A 213 18.79 -3.19 -2.09
CA SER A 213 20.10 -2.71 -2.55
C SER A 213 20.15 -2.45 -4.06
N THR A 214 19.52 -3.32 -4.86
CA THR A 214 19.46 -3.16 -6.31
C THR A 214 18.66 -1.93 -6.70
N TYR A 215 17.43 -1.81 -6.23
CA TYR A 215 16.52 -0.78 -6.70
C TYR A 215 16.82 0.60 -6.10
N THR A 216 17.27 0.68 -4.85
CA THR A 216 17.80 1.96 -4.33
C THR A 216 19.10 2.36 -5.04
N GLY A 217 19.94 1.39 -5.42
CA GLY A 217 21.14 1.62 -6.21
C GLY A 217 20.86 2.09 -7.64
N ILE A 218 19.75 1.70 -8.24
CA ILE A 218 19.27 2.22 -9.54
C ILE A 218 18.73 3.65 -9.39
N GLY A 219 18.21 4.02 -8.21
CA GLY A 219 17.72 5.37 -7.92
C GLY A 219 16.22 5.45 -7.66
N PHE A 220 15.55 4.34 -7.34
CA PHE A 220 14.16 4.40 -6.91
C PHE A 220 14.02 5.07 -5.54
N ASP A 221 12.98 5.86 -5.36
CA ASP A 221 12.74 6.70 -4.19
C ASP A 221 11.48 6.26 -3.39
N TYR A 222 10.70 5.30 -3.92
CA TYR A 222 9.42 4.86 -3.36
C TYR A 222 9.23 3.37 -3.60
N LEU A 223 8.59 2.70 -2.64
CA LEU A 223 8.18 1.31 -2.77
C LEU A 223 6.76 1.10 -2.28
N LYS A 224 5.89 0.59 -3.14
CA LYS A 224 4.60 -0.01 -2.77
C LYS A 224 4.81 -1.48 -2.45
N ILE A 225 4.45 -1.90 -1.23
CA ILE A 225 4.48 -3.30 -0.82
C ILE A 225 3.03 -3.77 -0.69
N ASP A 226 2.65 -4.74 -1.51
CA ASP A 226 1.27 -5.20 -1.63
C ASP A 226 1.07 -6.60 -1.08
N PHE A 227 -0.20 -7.03 -0.90
CA PHE A 227 -0.59 -8.35 -0.40
C PHE A 227 0.01 -8.72 0.97
N LEU A 228 0.23 -7.74 1.81
CA LEU A 228 0.88 -7.90 3.11
C LEU A 228 0.08 -8.76 4.11
N ASN A 229 -1.23 -8.93 3.89
CA ASN A 229 -2.07 -9.81 4.67
C ASN A 229 -1.62 -11.29 4.62
N PHE A 230 -0.95 -11.73 3.54
CA PHE A 230 -0.44 -13.11 3.44
C PHE A 230 0.57 -13.46 4.53
N CYS A 231 1.36 -12.50 4.96
CA CYS A 231 2.39 -12.72 5.98
C CYS A 231 1.85 -12.72 7.41
N THR A 232 0.55 -12.61 7.59
CA THR A 232 -0.12 -12.77 8.90
C THR A 232 -0.67 -14.18 9.13
N LEU A 233 -0.44 -15.10 8.19
CA LEU A 233 -0.91 -16.46 8.33
C LEU A 233 -0.17 -17.18 9.47
N GLU A 234 -0.93 -17.90 10.26
CA GLU A 234 -0.40 -18.70 11.36
C GLU A 234 0.30 -19.95 10.84
N GLY A 235 1.40 -20.31 11.44
CA GLY A 235 2.17 -21.47 11.07
C GLY A 235 3.47 -21.60 11.85
N ASN A 236 4.38 -22.45 11.37
CA ASN A 236 5.72 -22.59 11.89
C ASN A 236 6.68 -21.71 11.10
N TYR A 237 7.58 -21.06 11.82
CA TYR A 237 8.54 -20.11 11.28
C TYR A 237 9.97 -20.59 11.55
N ALA A 238 10.92 -20.16 10.71
CA ALA A 238 12.34 -20.48 10.87
C ALA A 238 12.91 -19.95 12.20
N ASP A 239 12.46 -18.78 12.63
CA ASP A 239 12.73 -18.28 13.97
C ASP A 239 11.70 -18.82 14.96
N SER A 240 12.09 -19.81 15.76
CA SER A 240 11.22 -20.44 16.74
C SER A 240 10.72 -19.53 17.87
N SER A 241 11.26 -18.33 18.02
CA SER A 241 10.75 -17.31 18.96
C SER A 241 9.49 -16.60 18.41
N ILE A 242 9.24 -16.68 17.11
CA ILE A 242 8.05 -16.20 16.43
C ILE A 242 6.99 -17.29 16.49
N THR A 243 5.87 -17.01 17.13
CA THR A 243 4.82 -17.99 17.40
C THR A 243 3.44 -17.56 16.91
N THR A 244 3.34 -16.36 16.31
CA THR A 244 2.08 -15.84 15.74
C THR A 244 2.33 -15.16 14.40
N GLY A 245 1.32 -15.19 13.51
CA GLY A 245 1.38 -14.52 12.21
C GLY A 245 1.62 -13.01 12.34
N MET A 246 1.09 -12.36 13.36
CA MET A 246 1.33 -10.93 13.58
C MET A 246 2.78 -10.62 14.00
N GLN A 247 3.44 -11.53 14.71
CA GLN A 247 4.88 -11.40 14.99
C GLN A 247 5.70 -11.57 13.70
N ALA A 248 5.34 -12.55 12.86
CA ALA A 248 5.98 -12.76 11.56
C ALA A 248 5.81 -11.55 10.65
N TYR A 249 4.60 -11.00 10.56
CA TYR A 249 4.32 -9.78 9.81
C TYR A 249 5.13 -8.59 10.33
N ASN A 250 5.27 -8.44 11.66
CA ASN A 250 6.13 -7.40 12.24
C ASN A 250 7.60 -7.58 11.83
N ALA A 251 8.09 -8.83 11.75
CA ALA A 251 9.44 -9.12 11.27
C ALA A 251 9.63 -8.72 9.81
N LEU A 252 8.65 -9.01 8.94
CA LEU A 252 8.64 -8.56 7.55
C LEU A 252 8.75 -7.04 7.42
N CYS A 253 7.86 -6.33 8.10
CA CYS A 253 7.83 -4.87 8.04
C CYS A 253 9.17 -4.25 8.48
N LYS A 254 9.72 -4.78 9.56
CA LYS A 254 11.02 -4.35 10.10
C LYS A 254 12.17 -4.63 9.12
N GLU A 255 12.10 -5.71 8.33
CA GLU A 255 13.16 -6.07 7.40
C GLU A 255 13.33 -4.99 6.32
N PHE A 256 12.24 -4.56 5.68
CA PHE A 256 12.30 -3.52 4.65
C PHE A 256 12.89 -2.20 5.15
N THR A 257 12.56 -1.78 6.37
CA THR A 257 13.05 -0.51 6.92
C THR A 257 14.54 -0.47 7.21
N LYS A 258 15.24 -1.61 7.23
CA LYS A 258 16.69 -1.65 7.45
C LYS A 258 17.51 -1.04 6.31
N TYR A 259 16.92 -0.95 5.12
CA TYR A 259 17.66 -0.63 3.89
C TYR A 259 17.25 0.73 3.31
N ILE A 260 16.57 1.56 4.08
CA ILE A 260 16.13 2.89 3.63
C ILE A 260 16.54 3.98 4.62
N ASP A 261 16.66 5.20 4.11
CA ASP A 261 16.57 6.41 4.88
C ASP A 261 15.09 6.84 4.89
N PRO A 262 14.37 6.75 6.00
CA PRO A 262 12.92 7.00 6.03
C PRO A 262 12.55 8.46 5.74
N GLU A 263 13.49 9.39 5.84
CA GLU A 263 13.26 10.79 5.47
C GLU A 263 13.28 11.03 3.95
N LYS A 264 13.79 10.05 3.16
CA LYS A 264 14.03 10.20 1.72
C LYS A 264 13.38 9.13 0.87
N PHE A 265 13.10 7.95 1.42
CA PHE A 265 12.53 6.82 0.72
C PHE A 265 11.14 6.51 1.25
N PHE A 266 10.12 6.62 0.40
CA PHE A 266 8.73 6.46 0.81
C PHE A 266 8.27 5.00 0.75
N LEU A 267 7.72 4.47 1.84
CA LEU A 267 7.09 3.15 1.89
C LEU A 267 5.57 3.28 1.96
N ASN A 268 4.88 2.63 1.03
CA ASN A 268 3.41 2.54 0.97
C ASN A 268 2.96 1.09 1.11
N TYR A 269 2.07 0.81 2.06
CA TYR A 269 1.54 -0.52 2.32
C TYR A 269 0.15 -0.69 1.71
N SER A 270 -0.04 -1.80 0.97
CA SER A 270 -1.30 -2.16 0.34
C SER A 270 -1.75 -3.55 0.80
N ILE A 271 -3.05 -3.77 0.90
CA ILE A 271 -3.67 -4.99 1.47
C ILE A 271 -2.98 -5.39 2.79
N ALA A 272 -2.78 -4.41 3.65
CA ALA A 272 -2.00 -4.54 4.88
C ALA A 272 -2.89 -4.51 6.11
N PRO A 273 -2.58 -5.30 7.15
CA PRO A 273 -3.15 -5.10 8.47
C PRO A 273 -2.93 -3.67 8.96
N LEU A 274 -3.81 -3.21 9.89
CA LEU A 274 -3.69 -1.88 10.46
C LEU A 274 -2.42 -1.71 11.30
N PHE A 275 -1.96 -2.79 11.92
CA PHE A 275 -0.76 -2.84 12.77
C PHE A 275 0.16 -3.97 12.34
N PRO A 276 1.49 -3.82 12.54
CA PRO A 276 2.21 -2.65 13.07
C PRO A 276 2.25 -1.50 12.07
N SER A 277 2.14 -0.26 12.54
CA SER A 277 2.06 0.93 11.68
C SER A 277 3.38 1.71 11.55
N GLN A 278 4.31 1.49 12.47
CA GLN A 278 5.55 2.29 12.58
C GLN A 278 6.60 2.01 11.50
N TYR A 279 6.29 1.18 10.50
CA TYR A 279 7.24 0.76 9.47
C TYR A 279 6.87 1.22 8.06
N ALA A 280 5.83 2.01 7.90
CA ALA A 280 5.45 2.60 6.62
C ALA A 280 5.02 4.06 6.76
N HIS A 281 5.15 4.84 5.68
CA HIS A 281 4.70 6.22 5.63
C HIS A 281 3.21 6.31 5.31
N SER A 282 2.72 5.40 4.49
CA SER A 282 1.29 5.34 4.17
C SER A 282 0.78 3.91 4.12
N ARG A 283 -0.53 3.79 4.27
CA ARG A 283 -1.26 2.54 4.13
C ARG A 283 -2.52 2.79 3.32
N ARG A 284 -2.81 1.89 2.38
CA ARG A 284 -4.05 1.94 1.62
C ARG A 284 -5.26 1.76 2.54
N LEU A 285 -6.21 2.66 2.41
CA LEU A 285 -7.33 2.80 3.33
C LEU A 285 -8.40 1.71 3.11
N SER A 286 -8.63 1.34 1.84
CA SER A 286 -9.66 0.39 1.42
C SER A 286 -9.10 -0.72 0.53
N CYS A 287 -9.95 -1.66 0.13
CA CYS A 287 -9.64 -2.53 -1.02
C CYS A 287 -9.63 -1.72 -2.32
N ASP A 288 -9.29 -2.38 -3.44
CA ASP A 288 -9.14 -1.74 -4.75
C ASP A 288 -10.36 -0.92 -5.14
N ILE A 289 -10.13 0.35 -5.49
CA ILE A 289 -11.16 1.30 -5.94
C ILE A 289 -11.09 1.57 -7.45
N GLY A 290 -9.97 1.26 -8.06
CA GLY A 290 -9.76 1.41 -9.49
C GLY A 290 -9.78 0.05 -10.17
N THR A 291 -10.69 -0.15 -11.12
CA THR A 291 -10.55 -1.16 -12.14
C THR A 291 -11.00 -0.53 -13.45
N GLU A 292 -10.45 -1.01 -14.56
CA GLU A 292 -10.80 -0.57 -15.91
C GLU A 292 -12.31 -0.60 -16.20
N LYS A 293 -13.06 -1.39 -15.45
CA LYS A 293 -14.49 -1.66 -15.71
C LYS A 293 -15.43 -0.75 -14.95
N SER A 294 -14.96 0.05 -14.00
CA SER A 294 -15.85 0.92 -13.23
C SER A 294 -15.34 2.36 -13.17
N ASN A 295 -15.69 3.13 -14.18
CA ASN A 295 -15.60 4.60 -14.11
C ASN A 295 -16.70 5.20 -13.20
N SER A 296 -17.31 4.40 -12.32
CA SER A 296 -18.40 4.84 -11.47
C SER A 296 -17.90 5.45 -10.17
N LEU A 297 -18.69 6.34 -9.60
CA LEU A 297 -18.48 6.92 -8.27
C LEU A 297 -18.65 5.89 -7.14
N GLU A 298 -19.16 4.68 -7.42
CA GLU A 298 -19.40 3.65 -6.40
C GLU A 298 -18.12 3.25 -5.66
N LYS A 299 -17.00 3.16 -6.39
CA LYS A 299 -15.71 2.85 -5.77
C LYS A 299 -15.17 4.00 -4.93
N ALA A 300 -15.40 5.25 -5.36
CA ALA A 300 -15.10 6.41 -4.53
C ALA A 300 -15.94 6.43 -3.25
N LYS A 301 -17.23 6.10 -3.31
CA LYS A 301 -18.09 5.94 -2.12
C LYS A 301 -17.57 4.85 -1.19
N TYR A 302 -17.12 3.73 -1.75
CA TYR A 302 -16.54 2.65 -0.96
C TYR A 302 -15.30 3.12 -0.19
N MET A 303 -14.39 3.85 -0.85
CA MET A 303 -13.22 4.44 -0.22
C MET A 303 -13.62 5.47 0.86
N LEU A 304 -14.59 6.35 0.57
CA LEU A 304 -15.10 7.33 1.53
C LEU A 304 -15.74 6.66 2.75
N ASN A 305 -16.42 5.51 2.58
CA ASN A 305 -16.91 4.73 3.71
C ASN A 305 -15.78 4.19 4.59
N ALA A 306 -14.69 3.72 3.99
CA ALA A 306 -13.51 3.31 4.74
C ALA A 306 -12.87 4.50 5.47
N LEU A 307 -12.78 5.66 4.81
CA LEU A 307 -12.28 6.90 5.40
C LEU A 307 -13.12 7.39 6.58
N GLN A 308 -14.44 7.25 6.51
CA GLN A 308 -15.36 7.65 7.58
C GLN A 308 -15.01 7.02 8.94
N TYR A 309 -14.37 5.86 8.92
CA TYR A 309 -13.92 5.16 10.12
C TYR A 309 -12.40 5.11 10.28
N GLY A 310 -11.65 5.56 9.29
CA GLY A 310 -10.19 5.43 9.20
C GLY A 310 -9.40 6.73 9.16
N TRP A 311 -10.02 7.92 9.08
CA TRP A 311 -9.31 9.21 8.97
C TRP A 311 -8.27 9.44 10.07
N TRP A 312 -8.54 8.95 11.27
CA TRP A 312 -7.70 9.10 12.47
C TRP A 312 -6.34 8.41 12.37
N GLN A 313 -6.16 7.53 11.38
CA GLN A 313 -4.88 6.87 11.11
C GLN A 313 -3.86 7.86 10.55
N ASP A 314 -4.34 8.83 9.78
CA ASP A 314 -3.55 9.85 9.12
C ASP A 314 -2.89 10.80 10.14
N GLY A 315 -1.56 11.02 10.00
CA GLY A 315 -0.76 11.79 10.94
C GLY A 315 -0.51 11.10 12.30
N ASN A 316 -1.20 10.01 12.61
CA ASN A 316 -1.08 9.27 13.87
C ASN A 316 -0.37 7.93 13.70
N LEU A 317 -0.94 7.01 12.93
CA LEU A 317 -0.34 5.71 12.67
C LEU A 317 0.62 5.77 11.48
N TYR A 318 0.21 6.47 10.45
CA TYR A 318 0.93 6.69 9.21
C TYR A 318 1.07 8.19 8.98
N GLU A 319 2.01 8.61 8.13
CA GLU A 319 2.07 10.01 7.70
C GLU A 319 0.82 10.35 6.89
N TYR A 320 0.48 9.50 5.92
CA TYR A 320 -0.66 9.67 5.04
C TYR A 320 -1.50 8.39 4.95
N THR A 321 -2.77 8.54 4.61
CA THR A 321 -3.62 7.45 4.10
C THR A 321 -3.58 7.43 2.57
N ASP A 322 -3.62 6.23 2.00
CA ASP A 322 -3.66 6.03 0.54
C ASP A 322 -5.08 5.67 0.11
N PRO A 323 -5.76 6.51 -0.70
CA PRO A 323 -7.10 6.23 -1.21
C PRO A 323 -7.13 5.23 -2.37
N ASP A 324 -5.97 4.72 -2.82
CA ASP A 324 -5.76 3.97 -4.06
C ASP A 324 -5.69 4.87 -5.30
N GLN A 325 -5.36 4.27 -6.43
CA GLN A 325 -5.15 4.95 -7.71
C GLN A 325 -6.43 5.57 -8.25
N ILE A 326 -6.32 6.80 -8.73
CA ILE A 326 -7.45 7.56 -9.27
C ILE A 326 -7.39 7.52 -10.80
N SER A 327 -8.36 6.85 -11.42
CA SER A 327 -8.50 6.80 -12.86
C SER A 327 -9.75 7.57 -13.30
N PHE A 328 -9.60 8.50 -14.23
CA PHE A 328 -10.71 9.32 -14.73
C PHE A 328 -11.28 8.79 -16.04
N TYR A 329 -10.42 8.23 -16.88
CA TYR A 329 -10.75 7.82 -18.23
C TYR A 329 -10.28 6.41 -18.50
N VAL A 330 -11.19 5.60 -19.03
CA VAL A 330 -10.88 4.26 -19.52
C VAL A 330 -11.23 4.22 -21.00
N PRO A 331 -10.27 4.04 -21.91
CA PRO A 331 -10.46 4.19 -23.36
C PRO A 331 -11.55 3.30 -23.93
N THR A 332 -11.78 2.16 -23.33
CA THR A 332 -12.58 1.06 -23.88
C THR A 332 -14.06 1.15 -23.58
N LEU A 333 -14.53 2.00 -22.66
CA LEU A 333 -15.90 1.89 -22.18
C LEU A 333 -16.78 3.14 -22.31
N LEU A 334 -16.39 4.33 -21.89
CA LEU A 334 -17.36 5.45 -21.76
C LEU A 334 -16.82 6.84 -22.06
N GLY A 335 -15.55 7.00 -22.36
CA GLY A 335 -14.98 8.33 -22.50
C GLY A 335 -14.80 9.05 -21.17
N PHE A 336 -14.47 10.33 -21.22
CA PHE A 336 -14.23 11.19 -20.07
C PHE A 336 -15.54 11.88 -19.64
N ASP A 337 -15.91 11.66 -18.38
CA ASP A 337 -17.00 12.39 -17.72
C ASP A 337 -16.41 13.31 -16.64
N THR A 338 -16.48 14.61 -16.87
CA THR A 338 -15.87 15.63 -16.01
C THR A 338 -16.43 15.60 -14.59
N ASP A 339 -17.72 15.35 -14.41
CA ASP A 339 -18.33 15.38 -13.08
C ASP A 339 -17.91 14.14 -12.26
N THR A 340 -17.89 12.97 -12.89
CA THR A 340 -17.35 11.75 -12.28
C THR A 340 -15.86 11.91 -11.95
N ALA A 341 -15.07 12.50 -12.84
CA ALA A 341 -13.65 12.75 -12.62
C ALA A 341 -13.41 13.68 -11.43
N ARG A 342 -14.15 14.78 -11.35
CA ARG A 342 -14.11 15.72 -10.21
C ARG A 342 -14.51 15.03 -8.90
N GLY A 343 -15.56 14.21 -8.93
CA GLY A 343 -16.01 13.44 -7.76
C GLY A 343 -14.94 12.49 -7.25
N LYS A 344 -14.28 11.75 -8.15
CA LYS A 344 -13.16 10.85 -7.80
C LYS A 344 -11.95 11.61 -7.27
N TYR A 345 -11.57 12.70 -7.95
CA TYR A 345 -10.45 13.52 -7.50
C TYR A 345 -10.71 14.11 -6.12
N THR A 346 -11.90 14.68 -5.89
CA THR A 346 -12.29 15.23 -4.60
C THR A 346 -12.28 14.19 -3.49
N SER A 347 -12.69 12.94 -3.78
CA SER A 347 -12.62 11.87 -2.77
C SER A 347 -11.18 11.52 -2.39
N GLY A 348 -10.24 11.54 -3.34
CA GLY A 348 -8.82 11.42 -3.05
C GLY A 348 -8.29 12.58 -2.20
N VAL A 349 -8.68 13.81 -2.53
CA VAL A 349 -8.34 15.02 -1.75
C VAL A 349 -8.80 14.90 -0.29
N ILE A 350 -10.01 14.42 -0.07
CA ILE A 350 -10.58 14.22 1.27
C ILE A 350 -9.83 13.14 2.06
N ALA A 351 -9.28 12.13 1.37
CA ALA A 351 -8.50 11.09 2.02
C ALA A 351 -7.14 11.58 2.53
N GLY A 352 -6.60 12.64 1.96
CA GLY A 352 -5.40 13.35 2.43
C GLY A 352 -4.07 12.70 2.06
N GLY A 353 -3.17 13.39 1.44
CA GLY A 353 -1.75 13.09 1.36
C GLY A 353 -1.23 12.18 0.25
N VAL A 354 -2.00 11.25 -0.31
CA VAL A 354 -1.57 10.41 -1.45
C VAL A 354 -2.53 10.55 -2.62
N MET A 355 -2.04 11.11 -3.72
CA MET A 355 -2.80 11.38 -4.95
C MET A 355 -2.10 10.75 -6.15
N LEU A 356 -2.34 9.46 -6.39
CA LEU A 356 -1.76 8.72 -7.51
C LEU A 356 -2.79 8.59 -8.65
N LEU A 357 -2.56 9.30 -9.74
CA LEU A 357 -3.33 9.16 -10.98
C LEU A 357 -2.94 7.85 -11.67
N SER A 358 -3.85 7.28 -12.45
CA SER A 358 -3.58 6.07 -13.23
C SER A 358 -4.41 6.06 -14.50
N ASN A 359 -3.98 6.86 -15.47
CA ASN A 359 -4.58 7.00 -16.78
C ASN A 359 -3.58 6.67 -17.87
N ASP A 360 -4.03 6.10 -18.97
CA ASP A 360 -3.19 5.90 -20.16
C ASP A 360 -3.02 7.24 -20.91
N PHE A 361 -1.86 7.82 -20.78
CA PHE A 361 -1.48 9.10 -21.38
C PHE A 361 -0.98 9.00 -22.84
N SER A 362 -1.16 7.87 -23.51
CA SER A 362 -0.96 7.79 -24.96
C SER A 362 -2.04 8.55 -25.74
N SER A 363 -3.16 8.90 -25.09
CA SER A 363 -4.31 9.61 -25.67
C SER A 363 -4.34 11.07 -25.26
N ASP A 364 -4.36 11.99 -26.25
CA ASP A 364 -4.52 13.43 -26.00
C ASP A 364 -5.84 13.76 -25.28
N LYS A 365 -6.88 12.96 -25.51
CA LYS A 365 -8.16 13.09 -24.81
C LYS A 365 -8.02 12.74 -23.33
N ALA A 366 -7.23 11.72 -23.00
CA ALA A 366 -6.95 11.38 -21.60
C ALA A 366 -6.13 12.49 -20.92
N LYS A 367 -5.10 13.00 -21.59
CA LYS A 367 -4.28 14.13 -21.11
C LYS A 367 -5.15 15.33 -20.80
N SER A 368 -5.84 15.89 -21.80
CA SER A 368 -6.71 17.07 -21.64
C SER A 368 -7.78 16.87 -20.56
N GLY A 369 -8.34 15.66 -20.47
CA GLY A 369 -9.30 15.31 -19.44
C GLY A 369 -8.73 15.38 -18.04
N VAL A 370 -7.55 14.77 -17.83
CA VAL A 370 -6.87 14.80 -16.53
C VAL A 370 -6.42 16.21 -16.16
N GLU A 371 -5.79 16.93 -17.07
CA GLU A 371 -5.38 18.33 -16.90
C GLU A 371 -6.53 19.22 -16.40
N SER A 372 -7.72 19.06 -16.99
CA SER A 372 -8.92 19.85 -16.65
C SER A 372 -9.37 19.69 -15.18
N VAL A 373 -8.92 18.63 -14.50
CA VAL A 373 -9.27 18.33 -13.11
C VAL A 373 -8.05 18.47 -12.20
N ALA A 374 -6.90 17.90 -12.57
CA ALA A 374 -5.72 17.80 -11.71
C ALA A 374 -4.91 19.11 -11.63
N MET A 375 -5.03 20.01 -12.60
CA MET A 375 -4.36 21.34 -12.56
C MET A 375 -5.12 22.39 -11.74
N ASN A 376 -6.04 21.99 -10.88
CA ASN A 376 -6.73 22.93 -9.99
C ASN A 376 -5.90 23.19 -8.75
N GLU A 377 -5.09 24.24 -8.78
CA GLU A 377 -4.16 24.61 -7.71
C GLU A 377 -4.85 24.75 -6.34
N ARG A 378 -6.03 25.38 -6.29
CA ARG A 378 -6.79 25.54 -5.03
C ARG A 378 -7.22 24.22 -4.40
N ILE A 379 -7.50 23.22 -5.21
CA ILE A 379 -7.82 21.87 -4.72
C ILE A 379 -6.53 21.16 -4.32
N ASN A 380 -5.45 21.32 -5.07
CA ASN A 380 -4.15 20.75 -4.74
C ASN A 380 -3.58 21.34 -3.45
N ASP A 381 -3.83 22.61 -3.15
CA ASP A 381 -3.48 23.23 -1.85
C ASP A 381 -4.12 22.49 -0.68
N VAL A 382 -5.33 21.96 -0.85
CA VAL A 382 -5.97 21.15 0.19
C VAL A 382 -5.24 19.83 0.40
N VAL A 383 -4.76 19.18 -0.67
CA VAL A 383 -3.94 17.95 -0.54
C VAL A 383 -2.62 18.23 0.15
N ARG A 384 -1.98 19.37 -0.15
CA ARG A 384 -0.71 19.79 0.48
C ARG A 384 -0.80 19.96 1.99
N ILE A 385 -2.00 20.14 2.54
CA ILE A 385 -2.21 20.12 4.00
C ILE A 385 -1.82 18.75 4.60
N GLY A 386 -1.86 17.68 3.80
CA GLY A 386 -1.45 16.34 4.19
C GLY A 386 -2.27 15.77 5.34
N LYS A 387 -3.60 15.98 5.33
CA LYS A 387 -4.49 15.49 6.37
C LYS A 387 -5.79 14.95 5.81
N ALA A 388 -6.17 13.77 6.25
CA ALA A 388 -7.48 13.21 6.01
C ALA A 388 -8.57 14.03 6.72
N PHE A 389 -9.70 14.19 6.05
CA PHE A 389 -10.83 14.93 6.61
C PHE A 389 -11.55 14.11 7.68
N ARG A 390 -11.68 14.68 8.86
CA ARG A 390 -12.52 14.14 9.92
C ARG A 390 -13.99 14.23 9.49
N PRO A 391 -14.76 13.14 9.58
CA PRO A 391 -16.17 13.16 9.24
C PRO A 391 -16.95 14.11 10.15
N THR A 392 -17.87 14.87 9.58
CA THR A 392 -18.80 15.68 10.36
C THR A 392 -19.77 14.78 11.16
N LYS A 393 -20.40 15.30 12.20
CA LYS A 393 -21.41 14.57 12.94
C LYS A 393 -22.53 14.21 11.96
N ALA A 394 -22.83 12.93 11.82
CA ALA A 394 -23.98 12.51 11.03
C ALA A 394 -25.21 13.15 11.65
N THR A 395 -25.91 13.96 10.92
CA THR A 395 -27.27 14.32 11.25
C THR A 395 -28.10 13.06 11.02
N SER A 396 -28.62 12.51 12.11
CA SER A 396 -29.56 11.37 12.11
C SER A 396 -30.80 11.71 11.27
#